data_e8fcf4189a0a853871ae343d1bc775a1
#
_entry.id   e8fcf4189a0a853871ae343d1bc775a1
#
_cell.length_a   1.000
_cell.length_b   1.000
_cell.length_c   1.000
_cell.angle_alpha   90.00
_cell.angle_beta   90.00
_cell.angle_gamma   90.00
#
_symmetry.space_group_name_H-M   'P 1'
#
loop_
_entity.id
_entity.type
_entity.pdbx_description
1 polymer ?
#
loop_
_entity_poly.entity_id
_entity_poly.type
_entity_poly.pdbx_seq_one_letter_code
_entity_poly.pdbx_strand_id
1 'polypeptide(L)'
;MTIQNFHIVCPHCQATNRLPSERLSAAPNCGKCGQPLLTASPQELTAQTVAKTIQKNDVLTIIDFWASWCQPCLMMAPQFKAAASQLPQVVFAKLQTDKYEQAAAPYNIRSLPTMVAFRGGKEVARQSGALPSNQIVQWVQSLQA
;
A
#
# COMPACT_ATOMS: atom_id res chain seq x y z
N MET A 1 6.55 23.13 -17.97
CA MET A 1 6.52 21.95 -17.11
C MET A 1 5.13 21.36 -17.05
N THR A 2 5.02 20.06 -17.27
CA THR A 2 3.74 19.38 -17.20
C THR A 2 3.47 18.99 -15.76
N ILE A 3 2.35 19.44 -15.21
CA ILE A 3 1.92 19.04 -13.88
C ILE A 3 1.32 17.66 -13.98
N GLN A 4 1.89 16.68 -13.25
CA GLN A 4 1.32 15.34 -13.18
C GLN A 4 0.21 15.30 -12.14
N ASN A 5 -0.89 14.64 -12.50
CA ASN A 5 -1.97 14.39 -11.58
C ASN A 5 -1.94 12.93 -11.15
N PHE A 6 -2.19 12.70 -9.88
CA PHE A 6 -2.27 11.35 -9.31
C PHE A 6 -3.68 11.08 -8.82
N HIS A 7 -4.12 9.85 -9.01
CA HIS A 7 -5.34 9.35 -8.41
C HIS A 7 -4.99 8.58 -7.15
N ILE A 8 -5.71 8.86 -6.08
CA ILE A 8 -5.55 8.16 -4.80
C ILE A 8 -6.93 7.79 -4.28
N VAL A 9 -7.09 6.51 -3.94
CA VAL A 9 -8.32 6.02 -3.31
C VAL A 9 -8.28 6.37 -1.83
N CYS A 10 -9.33 7.03 -1.35
CA CYS A 10 -9.44 7.35 0.08
C CYS A 10 -9.51 6.06 0.90
N PRO A 11 -8.65 5.88 1.91
CA PRO A 11 -8.69 4.68 2.74
C PRO A 11 -9.93 4.61 3.64
N HIS A 12 -10.66 5.69 3.80
CA HIS A 12 -11.84 5.75 4.66
C HIS A 12 -13.15 5.55 3.89
N CYS A 13 -13.36 6.30 2.79
CA CYS A 13 -14.63 6.23 2.05
C CYS A 13 -14.53 5.60 0.67
N GLN A 14 -13.34 5.24 0.21
CA GLN A 14 -13.06 4.58 -1.06
C GLN A 14 -13.30 5.48 -2.29
N ALA A 15 -13.55 6.78 -2.12
CA ALA A 15 -13.64 7.70 -3.24
C ALA A 15 -12.26 7.85 -3.91
N THR A 16 -12.24 7.90 -5.24
CA THR A 16 -11.02 8.19 -5.99
C THR A 16 -10.84 9.69 -6.07
N ASN A 17 -9.70 10.17 -5.56
CA ASN A 17 -9.34 11.59 -5.58
C ASN A 17 -8.29 11.83 -6.65
N ARG A 18 -8.37 12.98 -7.30
CA ARG A 18 -7.38 13.42 -8.29
C ARG A 18 -6.73 14.69 -7.77
N LEU A 19 -5.39 14.68 -7.70
CA LEU A 19 -4.65 15.84 -7.21
C LEU A 19 -3.32 15.97 -7.94
N PRO A 20 -2.79 17.20 -8.07
CA PRO A 20 -1.47 17.40 -8.66
C PRO A 20 -0.38 16.84 -7.75
N SER A 21 0.72 16.37 -8.35
CA SER A 21 1.80 15.71 -7.63
C SER A 21 2.40 16.56 -6.51
N GLU A 22 2.46 17.88 -6.70
CA GLU A 22 3.00 18.80 -5.69
C GLU A 22 2.18 18.85 -4.40
N ARG A 23 0.91 18.45 -4.45
CA ARG A 23 0.06 18.43 -3.27
C ARG A 23 0.23 17.19 -2.40
N LEU A 24 0.98 16.20 -2.87
CA LEU A 24 1.21 14.97 -2.10
C LEU A 24 1.93 15.27 -0.79
N SER A 25 2.85 16.24 -0.77
CA SER A 25 3.58 16.64 0.43
C SER A 25 2.79 17.58 1.34
N ALA A 26 1.60 18.02 0.90
CA ALA A 26 0.79 18.98 1.63
C ALA A 26 -0.30 18.33 2.49
N ALA A 27 -0.13 17.05 2.82
CA ALA A 27 -1.09 16.28 3.62
C ALA A 27 -2.53 16.40 3.08
N PRO A 28 -2.79 15.95 1.84
CA PRO A 28 -4.09 16.16 1.20
C PRO A 28 -5.20 15.37 1.87
N ASN A 29 -6.39 15.95 1.91
CA ASN A 29 -7.59 15.31 2.44
C ASN A 29 -8.52 14.90 1.29
N CYS A 30 -9.34 13.88 1.56
CA CYS A 30 -10.35 13.43 0.61
C CYS A 30 -11.38 14.53 0.37
N GLY A 31 -11.66 14.82 -0.91
CA GLY A 31 -12.65 15.83 -1.29
C GLY A 31 -14.07 15.42 -0.97
N LYS A 32 -14.33 14.14 -0.70
CA LYS A 32 -15.66 13.63 -0.39
C LYS A 32 -15.91 13.55 1.12
N CYS A 33 -15.00 12.93 1.89
CA CYS A 33 -15.24 12.69 3.32
C CYS A 33 -14.37 13.55 4.24
N GLY A 34 -13.37 14.25 3.70
CA GLY A 34 -12.52 15.15 4.49
C GLY A 34 -11.39 14.47 5.26
N GLN A 35 -11.29 13.15 5.25
CA GLN A 35 -10.26 12.42 5.96
C GLN A 35 -8.94 12.43 5.19
N PRO A 36 -7.79 12.25 5.88
CA PRO A 36 -6.50 12.21 5.18
C PRO A 36 -6.42 11.10 4.14
N LEU A 37 -5.84 11.41 2.99
CA LEU A 37 -5.60 10.43 1.92
C LEU A 37 -4.35 9.62 2.17
N LEU A 38 -3.32 10.23 2.75
CA LEU A 38 -2.04 9.60 3.07
C LEU A 38 -1.90 9.57 4.59
N THR A 39 -1.92 8.38 5.18
CA THR A 39 -2.03 8.23 6.64
C THR A 39 -0.71 7.89 7.32
N ALA A 40 0.36 7.61 6.54
CA ALA A 40 1.66 7.15 7.07
C ALA A 40 1.53 5.92 7.96
N SER A 41 0.52 5.09 7.69
CA SER A 41 0.30 3.83 8.40
C SER A 41 -0.39 2.84 7.46
N PRO A 42 -0.21 1.52 7.69
CA PRO A 42 -0.85 0.52 6.84
C PRO A 42 -2.36 0.53 6.98
N GLN A 43 -3.05 0.51 5.84
CA GLN A 43 -4.50 0.34 5.83
C GLN A 43 -4.86 -1.12 5.62
N GLU A 44 -5.91 -1.58 6.30
CA GLU A 44 -6.41 -2.93 6.14
C GLU A 44 -7.32 -2.99 4.91
N LEU A 45 -6.94 -3.79 3.91
CA LEU A 45 -7.76 -4.00 2.74
C LEU A 45 -8.70 -5.18 2.96
N THR A 46 -9.79 -5.21 2.20
CA THR A 46 -10.78 -6.27 2.23
C THR A 46 -11.01 -6.81 0.82
N ALA A 47 -11.86 -7.82 0.70
CA ALA A 47 -12.25 -8.34 -0.60
C ALA A 47 -12.88 -7.26 -1.49
N GLN A 48 -13.54 -6.26 -0.87
CA GLN A 48 -14.21 -5.19 -1.60
C GLN A 48 -13.29 -4.03 -1.97
N THR A 49 -12.15 -3.87 -1.30
CA THR A 49 -11.31 -2.67 -1.47
C THR A 49 -9.97 -2.92 -2.14
N VAL A 50 -9.48 -4.17 -2.14
CA VAL A 50 -8.13 -4.45 -2.63
C VAL A 50 -7.95 -4.14 -4.12
N ALA A 51 -8.87 -4.59 -4.97
CA ALA A 51 -8.74 -4.39 -6.41
C ALA A 51 -8.78 -2.92 -6.78
N LYS A 52 -9.70 -2.16 -6.19
CA LYS A 52 -9.82 -0.72 -6.48
C LYS A 52 -8.57 0.03 -6.01
N THR A 53 -8.06 -0.27 -4.82
CA THR A 53 -6.87 0.35 -4.29
C THR A 53 -5.67 0.12 -5.22
N ILE A 54 -5.48 -1.11 -5.69
CA ILE A 54 -4.40 -1.43 -6.62
C ILE A 54 -4.57 -0.72 -7.95
N GLN A 55 -5.77 -0.80 -8.54
CA GLN A 55 -6.02 -0.31 -9.89
C GLN A 55 -6.05 1.21 -10.00
N LYS A 56 -6.54 1.89 -8.98
CA LYS A 56 -6.80 3.32 -9.04
C LYS A 56 -5.76 4.19 -8.36
N ASN A 57 -4.88 3.62 -7.53
CA ASN A 57 -3.78 4.39 -6.96
C ASN A 57 -2.66 4.56 -7.96
N ASP A 58 -2.35 5.82 -8.30
CA ASP A 58 -1.21 6.14 -9.14
C ASP A 58 0.08 6.27 -8.33
N VAL A 59 -0.02 6.60 -7.04
CA VAL A 59 1.14 6.66 -6.16
C VAL A 59 1.61 5.24 -5.85
N LEU A 60 2.90 5.12 -5.51
CA LEU A 60 3.48 3.83 -5.13
C LEU A 60 2.69 3.25 -3.95
N THR A 61 2.23 2.02 -4.11
CA THR A 61 1.41 1.32 -3.12
C THR A 61 2.07 -0.01 -2.79
N ILE A 62 2.36 -0.23 -1.51
CA ILE A 62 3.01 -1.45 -1.02
C ILE A 62 1.98 -2.25 -0.25
N ILE A 63 1.74 -3.48 -0.68
CA ILE A 63 0.77 -4.35 -0.01
C ILE A 63 1.48 -5.55 0.61
N ASP A 64 1.31 -5.72 1.91
CA ASP A 64 1.77 -6.87 2.67
C ASP A 64 0.68 -7.94 2.63
N PHE A 65 0.95 -9.03 1.92
CA PHE A 65 0.09 -10.21 1.91
C PHE A 65 0.52 -11.11 3.06
N TRP A 66 -0.39 -11.35 4.00
CA TRP A 66 -0.08 -12.05 5.25
C TRP A 66 -1.21 -12.98 5.66
N ALA A 67 -0.96 -13.82 6.64
CA ALA A 67 -1.98 -14.71 7.20
C ALA A 67 -1.87 -14.75 8.71
N SER A 68 -2.98 -15.00 9.37
CA SER A 68 -3.05 -14.98 10.84
C SER A 68 -2.25 -16.11 11.49
N TRP A 69 -2.02 -17.21 10.77
CA TRP A 69 -1.24 -18.36 11.25
C TRP A 69 0.26 -18.25 10.99
N CYS A 70 0.68 -17.22 10.27
CA CYS A 70 2.07 -17.09 9.79
C CYS A 70 2.90 -16.30 10.80
N GLN A 71 3.80 -16.95 11.51
CA GLN A 71 4.66 -16.30 12.51
C GLN A 71 5.56 -15.22 11.92
N PRO A 72 6.28 -15.45 10.79
CA PRO A 72 7.06 -14.38 10.19
C PRO A 72 6.23 -13.16 9.80
N CYS A 73 4.97 -13.35 9.39
CA CYS A 73 4.06 -12.26 9.10
C CYS A 73 3.77 -11.41 10.35
N LEU A 74 3.50 -12.08 11.45
CA LEU A 74 3.20 -11.41 12.72
C LEU A 74 4.42 -10.66 13.25
N MET A 75 5.62 -11.22 13.06
CA MET A 75 6.87 -10.57 13.43
C MET A 75 7.15 -9.34 12.56
N MET A 76 6.79 -9.39 11.28
CA MET A 76 7.00 -8.26 10.36
C MET A 76 6.01 -7.14 10.57
N ALA A 77 4.83 -7.41 11.12
CA ALA A 77 3.77 -6.39 11.23
C ALA A 77 4.24 -5.07 11.87
N PRO A 78 4.93 -5.07 13.02
CA PRO A 78 5.43 -3.80 13.58
C PRO A 78 6.53 -3.17 12.74
N GLN A 79 7.32 -3.97 12.03
CA GLN A 79 8.36 -3.46 11.13
C GLN A 79 7.75 -2.77 9.92
N PHE A 80 6.71 -3.35 9.35
CA PHE A 80 5.97 -2.78 8.23
C PHE A 80 5.31 -1.45 8.62
N LYS A 81 4.71 -1.41 9.81
CA LYS A 81 4.11 -0.19 10.35
C LYS A 81 5.16 0.89 10.56
N ALA A 82 6.33 0.55 11.11
CA ALA A 82 7.41 1.51 11.32
C ALA A 82 7.91 2.07 9.98
N ALA A 83 8.05 1.23 8.95
CA ALA A 83 8.46 1.67 7.62
C ALA A 83 7.43 2.65 7.03
N ALA A 84 6.14 2.37 7.19
CA ALA A 84 5.08 3.24 6.68
C ALA A 84 5.16 4.64 7.29
N SER A 85 5.49 4.74 8.57
CA SER A 85 5.60 6.03 9.25
C SER A 85 6.76 6.89 8.72
N GLN A 86 7.75 6.26 8.11
CA GLN A 86 8.92 6.96 7.55
C GLN A 86 8.71 7.39 6.09
N LEU A 87 7.67 6.91 5.43
CA LEU A 87 7.43 7.13 4.00
C LEU A 87 6.00 7.63 3.78
N PRO A 88 5.67 8.86 4.26
CA PRO A 88 4.29 9.33 4.30
C PRO A 88 3.64 9.54 2.93
N GLN A 89 4.42 9.59 1.85
CA GLN A 89 3.88 9.76 0.49
C GLN A 89 3.69 8.43 -0.24
N VAL A 90 4.00 7.33 0.40
CA VAL A 90 3.78 5.98 -0.12
C VAL A 90 2.58 5.37 0.59
N VAL A 91 1.71 4.71 -0.14
CA VAL A 91 0.56 4.02 0.45
C VAL A 91 1.01 2.64 0.90
N PHE A 92 0.86 2.36 2.19
CA PHE A 92 1.09 1.04 2.76
C PHE A 92 -0.25 0.41 3.09
N ALA A 93 -0.40 -0.87 2.74
CA ALA A 93 -1.65 -1.59 2.95
C ALA A 93 -1.36 -3.06 3.25
N LYS A 94 -2.36 -3.75 3.80
CA LYS A 94 -2.26 -5.16 4.16
C LYS A 94 -3.48 -5.90 3.66
N LEU A 95 -3.29 -7.13 3.17
CA LEU A 95 -4.38 -8.02 2.83
C LEU A 95 -4.16 -9.37 3.51
N GLN A 96 -5.12 -9.75 4.36
CA GLN A 96 -5.07 -11.03 5.07
C GLN A 96 -5.54 -12.16 4.15
N THR A 97 -4.61 -12.98 3.68
CA THR A 97 -4.91 -13.98 2.64
C THR A 97 -5.77 -15.14 3.13
N ASP A 98 -5.65 -15.52 4.40
CA ASP A 98 -6.48 -16.60 4.96
C ASP A 98 -7.93 -16.14 5.20
N LYS A 99 -8.17 -14.83 5.30
CA LYS A 99 -9.50 -14.27 5.44
C LYS A 99 -10.14 -13.96 4.08
N TYR A 100 -9.33 -13.57 3.09
CA TYR A 100 -9.81 -13.12 1.77
C TYR A 100 -9.12 -13.92 0.66
N GLU A 101 -9.27 -15.23 0.67
CA GLU A 101 -8.54 -16.14 -0.22
C GLU A 101 -8.78 -15.84 -1.69
N GLN A 102 -10.05 -15.63 -2.07
CA GLN A 102 -10.41 -15.36 -3.46
C GLN A 102 -9.91 -14.00 -3.93
N ALA A 103 -9.93 -13.02 -3.04
CA ALA A 103 -9.44 -11.67 -3.37
C ALA A 103 -7.91 -11.66 -3.54
N ALA A 104 -7.19 -12.52 -2.83
CA ALA A 104 -5.74 -12.63 -2.93
C ALA A 104 -5.29 -13.46 -4.13
N ALA A 105 -6.13 -14.38 -4.62
CA ALA A 105 -5.75 -15.35 -5.66
C ALA A 105 -5.18 -14.71 -6.94
N PRO A 106 -5.71 -13.59 -7.46
CA PRO A 106 -5.16 -13.00 -8.69
C PRO A 106 -3.70 -12.56 -8.58
N TYR A 107 -3.18 -12.40 -7.37
CA TYR A 107 -1.82 -11.84 -7.18
C TYR A 107 -0.76 -12.93 -7.04
N ASN A 108 -1.14 -14.20 -7.09
CA ASN A 108 -0.21 -15.36 -7.13
C ASN A 108 0.80 -15.33 -5.99
N ILE A 109 0.32 -15.18 -4.75
CA ILE A 109 1.18 -15.17 -3.57
C ILE A 109 1.54 -16.61 -3.23
N ARG A 110 2.83 -16.94 -3.30
CA ARG A 110 3.34 -18.31 -3.11
C ARG A 110 3.97 -18.56 -1.75
N SER A 111 4.33 -17.48 -1.05
CA SER A 111 4.93 -17.56 0.28
C SER A 111 4.50 -16.37 1.09
N LEU A 112 4.57 -16.46 2.41
CA LEU A 112 4.15 -15.40 3.33
C LEU A 112 5.26 -15.07 4.32
N PRO A 113 5.44 -13.80 4.67
CA PRO A 113 4.80 -12.65 4.04
C PRO A 113 5.40 -12.36 2.67
N THR A 114 4.63 -11.75 1.79
CA THR A 114 5.14 -11.19 0.53
C THR A 114 4.62 -9.77 0.40
N MET A 115 5.54 -8.84 0.19
CA MET A 115 5.19 -7.47 -0.15
C MET A 115 5.20 -7.31 -1.65
N VAL A 116 4.13 -6.74 -2.20
CA VAL A 116 4.04 -6.44 -3.63
C VAL A 116 3.88 -4.94 -3.79
N ALA A 117 4.69 -4.35 -4.64
CA ALA A 117 4.63 -2.92 -4.95
C ALA A 117 3.88 -2.71 -6.27
N PHE A 118 2.92 -1.80 -6.23
CA PHE A 118 2.10 -1.43 -7.39
C PHE A 118 2.25 0.06 -7.68
N ARG A 119 2.18 0.41 -8.95
CA ARG A 119 2.12 1.81 -9.40
C ARG A 119 1.25 1.88 -10.65
N GLY A 120 0.19 2.70 -10.58
CA GLY A 120 -0.71 2.86 -11.72
C GLY A 120 -1.38 1.57 -12.14
N GLY A 121 -1.75 0.72 -11.17
CA GLY A 121 -2.41 -0.55 -11.43
C GLY A 121 -1.50 -1.70 -11.82
N LYS A 122 -0.18 -1.48 -11.86
CA LYS A 122 0.77 -2.51 -12.30
C LYS A 122 1.73 -2.90 -11.19
N GLU A 123 2.02 -4.18 -11.08
CA GLU A 123 3.07 -4.67 -10.19
C GLU A 123 4.43 -4.22 -10.72
N VAL A 124 5.20 -3.51 -9.88
CA VAL A 124 6.54 -3.03 -10.26
C VAL A 124 7.65 -3.80 -9.55
N ALA A 125 7.37 -4.43 -8.41
CA ALA A 125 8.34 -5.21 -7.67
C ALA A 125 7.65 -6.11 -6.65
N ARG A 126 8.39 -7.11 -6.17
CA ARG A 126 7.86 -8.06 -5.19
C ARG A 126 9.01 -8.51 -4.29
N GLN A 127 8.75 -8.61 -2.99
CA GLN A 127 9.74 -9.03 -2.00
C GLN A 127 9.12 -10.05 -1.07
N SER A 128 9.64 -11.28 -1.09
CA SER A 128 9.17 -12.35 -0.23
C SER A 128 10.03 -12.46 1.03
N GLY A 129 9.41 -12.83 2.14
CA GLY A 129 10.07 -13.02 3.42
C GLY A 129 10.00 -11.79 4.32
N ALA A 130 10.16 -12.03 5.63
CA ALA A 130 10.11 -10.97 6.62
C ALA A 130 11.38 -10.13 6.58
N LEU A 131 11.22 -8.80 6.64
CA LEU A 131 12.31 -7.85 6.66
C LEU A 131 12.16 -6.89 7.84
N PRO A 132 13.27 -6.41 8.43
CA PRO A 132 13.20 -5.31 9.40
C PRO A 132 12.86 -3.99 8.70
N SER A 133 12.40 -3.02 9.50
CA SER A 133 11.89 -1.75 8.96
C SER A 133 12.89 -1.01 8.09
N ASN A 134 14.18 -0.98 8.48
CA ASN A 134 15.20 -0.28 7.68
C ASN A 134 15.37 -0.89 6.29
N GLN A 135 15.26 -2.20 6.16
CA GLN A 135 15.35 -2.87 4.86
C GLN A 135 14.09 -2.67 4.03
N ILE A 136 12.92 -2.63 4.68
CA ILE A 136 11.68 -2.29 3.99
C ILE A 136 11.77 -0.87 3.42
N VAL A 137 12.22 0.07 4.21
CA VAL A 137 12.40 1.47 3.77
C VAL A 137 13.37 1.55 2.58
N GLN A 138 14.51 0.88 2.66
CA GLN A 138 15.50 0.87 1.58
C GLN A 138 14.91 0.29 0.29
N TRP A 139 14.18 -0.82 0.40
CA TRP A 139 13.56 -1.44 -0.75
C TRP A 139 12.54 -0.51 -1.40
N VAL A 140 11.67 0.10 -0.61
CA VAL A 140 10.65 1.03 -1.12
C VAL A 140 11.31 2.25 -1.77
N GLN A 141 12.34 2.82 -1.13
CA GLN A 141 13.05 3.98 -1.69
C GLN A 141 13.68 3.64 -3.04
N SER A 142 14.16 2.42 -3.23
CA SER A 142 14.73 2.00 -4.51
C SER A 142 13.69 2.00 -5.63
N LEU A 143 12.40 1.93 -5.30
CA LEU A 143 11.31 1.92 -6.26
C LEU A 143 10.75 3.31 -6.55
N GLN A 144 11.15 4.32 -5.77
CA GLN A 144 10.63 5.68 -5.92
C GLN A 144 11.38 6.49 -6.98
N ALA A 145 12.49 5.98 -7.45
CA ALA A 145 13.32 6.68 -8.44
C ALA A 145 12.65 6.83 -9.80
#